data_4eb835e4b9c845646ce0e6efa86c3168
#
_entry.id   4eb835e4b9c845646ce0e6efa86c3168
#
_cell.length_a   1.000
_cell.length_b   1.000
_cell.length_c   1.000
_cell.angle_alpha   90.00
_cell.angle_beta   90.00
_cell.angle_gamma   90.00
#
_symmetry.space_group_name_H-M   'P 1'
#
loop_
_entity.id
_entity.type
_entity.pdbx_description
1 polymer ?
#
loop_
_entity_poly.entity_id
_entity_poly.type
_entity_poly.pdbx_seq_one_letter_code
_entity_poly.pdbx_strand_id
1 'polypeptide(L)'
;MPSKPADGTPAAKSPATPAPPAQPRLRVLAGPNGSGKSTIQTELKPEWIGVFINADEIERKLKDFEGTLSLPELGISSKPSAVLRRLEKHIKDSPFAAKLGLHRLLGNMTIDKVGVLKVPGPFDSYLATVLADAIRRKLLEEGKAFTFETVMSSRD
;
A
#
# COMPACT_ATOMS: atom_id res chain seq x y z
N MET A 1 35.51 -55.43 -35.06
CA MET A 1 34.24 -54.96 -34.46
C MET A 1 34.23 -53.46 -34.50
N PRO A 2 33.42 -52.81 -35.28
CA PRO A 2 33.35 -51.39 -35.27
C PRO A 2 32.52 -50.92 -34.08
N SER A 3 33.10 -50.12 -33.22
CA SER A 3 32.41 -49.44 -32.13
C SER A 3 31.54 -48.34 -32.68
N LYS A 4 30.31 -48.35 -32.29
CA LYS A 4 29.29 -47.37 -32.64
C LYS A 4 29.54 -46.07 -31.84
N PRO A 5 29.62 -44.89 -32.45
CA PRO A 5 29.71 -43.65 -31.69
C PRO A 5 28.33 -43.38 -31.08
N ALA A 6 28.34 -43.11 -29.79
CA ALA A 6 27.18 -42.63 -29.09
C ALA A 6 26.96 -41.16 -29.43
N ASP A 7 26.00 -40.89 -30.30
CA ASP A 7 25.61 -39.53 -30.66
C ASP A 7 24.64 -39.02 -29.55
N GLY A 8 25.22 -38.45 -28.50
CA GLY A 8 24.50 -37.77 -27.44
C GLY A 8 24.39 -36.29 -27.72
N THR A 9 23.53 -35.91 -28.65
CA THR A 9 23.18 -34.49 -28.84
C THR A 9 22.34 -34.05 -27.64
N PRO A 10 22.78 -33.09 -26.82
CA PRO A 10 21.94 -32.56 -25.76
C PRO A 10 20.77 -31.84 -26.41
N ALA A 11 19.56 -32.28 -26.08
CA ALA A 11 18.35 -31.59 -26.49
C ALA A 11 18.43 -30.14 -26.06
N ALA A 12 18.39 -29.22 -27.03
CA ALA A 12 18.32 -27.79 -26.77
C ALA A 12 17.08 -27.52 -25.91
N LYS A 13 17.28 -27.06 -24.67
CA LYS A 13 16.18 -26.56 -23.85
C LYS A 13 15.56 -25.40 -24.59
N SER A 14 14.33 -25.56 -25.03
CA SER A 14 13.53 -24.45 -25.53
C SER A 14 13.59 -23.31 -24.52
N PRO A 15 13.76 -22.05 -24.97
CA PRO A 15 13.74 -20.93 -24.05
C PRO A 15 12.41 -20.95 -23.30
N ALA A 16 12.49 -21.03 -21.97
CA ALA A 16 11.30 -21.00 -21.13
C ALA A 16 10.56 -19.70 -21.44
N THR A 17 9.29 -19.81 -21.84
CA THR A 17 8.42 -18.65 -22.01
C THR A 17 8.45 -17.87 -20.70
N PRO A 18 8.79 -16.58 -20.70
CA PRO A 18 8.82 -15.80 -19.47
C PRO A 18 7.44 -15.89 -18.81
N ALA A 19 7.45 -16.22 -17.52
CA ALA A 19 6.20 -16.26 -16.74
C ALA A 19 5.46 -14.93 -16.90
N PRO A 20 4.14 -14.92 -17.10
CA PRO A 20 3.39 -13.69 -17.19
C PRO A 20 3.67 -12.83 -15.94
N PRO A 21 3.78 -11.49 -16.08
CA PRO A 21 4.03 -10.62 -14.94
C PRO A 21 2.99 -10.87 -13.87
N ALA A 22 3.44 -11.02 -12.63
CA ALA A 22 2.57 -11.27 -11.49
C ALA A 22 1.51 -10.15 -11.43
N GLN A 23 0.23 -10.52 -11.54
CA GLN A 23 -0.85 -9.55 -11.45
C GLN A 23 -0.87 -8.93 -10.05
N PRO A 24 -1.01 -7.59 -9.95
CA PRO A 24 -1.14 -6.93 -8.65
C PRO A 24 -2.36 -7.50 -7.91
N ARG A 25 -2.20 -7.76 -6.62
CA ARG A 25 -3.24 -8.35 -5.78
C ARG A 25 -3.63 -7.39 -4.67
N LEU A 26 -4.92 -7.12 -4.57
CA LEU A 26 -5.51 -6.43 -3.44
C LEU A 26 -6.05 -7.47 -2.45
N ARG A 27 -5.63 -7.36 -1.18
CA ARG A 27 -6.14 -8.19 -0.09
C ARG A 27 -6.79 -7.32 0.96
N VAL A 28 -7.90 -7.80 1.51
CA VAL A 28 -8.65 -7.09 2.54
C VAL A 28 -8.78 -8.01 3.75
N LEU A 29 -8.28 -7.55 4.90
CA LEU A 29 -8.54 -8.17 6.19
C LEU A 29 -9.72 -7.43 6.81
N ALA A 30 -10.91 -8.00 6.70
CA ALA A 30 -12.15 -7.39 7.15
C ALA A 30 -12.72 -8.17 8.34
N GLY A 31 -13.26 -7.45 9.33
CA GLY A 31 -13.91 -8.05 10.47
C GLY A 31 -13.97 -7.11 11.66
N PRO A 32 -14.81 -7.41 12.67
CA PRO A 32 -14.89 -6.62 13.89
C PRO A 32 -13.59 -6.67 14.69
N ASN A 33 -13.44 -5.78 15.66
CA ASN A 33 -12.32 -5.83 16.59
C ASN A 33 -12.35 -7.15 17.36
N GLY A 34 -11.17 -7.77 17.54
CA GLY A 34 -11.05 -9.08 18.20
C GLY A 34 -11.41 -10.29 17.36
N SER A 35 -11.70 -10.14 16.05
CA SER A 35 -12.04 -11.25 15.16
C SER A 35 -10.84 -12.09 14.67
N GLY A 36 -9.63 -11.86 15.19
CA GLY A 36 -8.44 -12.62 14.81
C GLY A 36 -7.73 -12.11 13.54
N LYS A 37 -8.04 -10.90 13.05
CA LYS A 37 -7.35 -10.32 11.87
C LYS A 37 -5.84 -10.28 12.03
N SER A 38 -5.36 -9.85 13.19
CA SER A 38 -3.91 -9.79 13.49
C SER A 38 -3.27 -11.18 13.51
N THR A 39 -3.99 -12.21 13.98
CA THR A 39 -3.51 -13.60 13.94
C THR A 39 -3.35 -14.08 12.50
N ILE A 40 -4.34 -13.84 11.66
CA ILE A 40 -4.28 -14.18 10.23
C ILE A 40 -3.11 -13.46 9.55
N GLN A 41 -2.88 -12.19 9.88
CA GLN A 41 -1.77 -11.42 9.33
C GLN A 41 -0.42 -12.04 9.68
N THR A 42 -0.24 -12.53 10.90
CA THR A 42 1.02 -13.16 11.32
C THR A 42 1.25 -14.55 10.71
N GLU A 43 0.19 -15.25 10.33
CA GLU A 43 0.26 -16.55 9.66
C GLU A 43 0.47 -16.47 8.15
N LEU A 44 0.13 -15.32 7.54
CA LEU A 44 0.36 -15.12 6.12
C LEU A 44 1.84 -14.90 5.83
N LYS A 45 2.31 -15.47 4.73
CA LYS A 45 3.68 -15.24 4.26
C LYS A 45 3.88 -13.76 3.94
N PRO A 46 5.03 -13.15 4.33
CA PRO A 46 5.33 -11.73 4.06
C PRO A 46 5.18 -11.36 2.58
N GLU A 47 5.60 -12.23 1.67
CA GLU A 47 5.44 -12.01 0.23
C GLU A 47 3.98 -11.97 -0.24
N TRP A 48 3.05 -12.52 0.54
CA TRP A 48 1.62 -12.48 0.23
C TRP A 48 0.96 -11.21 0.76
N ILE A 49 1.44 -10.71 1.89
CA ILE A 49 0.93 -9.48 2.50
C ILE A 49 1.32 -8.28 1.63
N GLY A 50 2.56 -8.24 1.15
CA GLY A 50 3.12 -7.09 0.45
C GLY A 50 3.12 -5.85 1.35
N VAL A 51 2.79 -4.71 0.78
CA VAL A 51 2.59 -3.48 1.56
C VAL A 51 1.31 -3.61 2.40
N PHE A 52 1.41 -3.34 3.68
CA PHE A 52 0.26 -3.37 4.59
C PHE A 52 -0.19 -1.96 4.96
N ILE A 53 -1.44 -1.63 4.70
CA ILE A 53 -2.03 -0.32 4.97
C ILE A 53 -3.04 -0.47 6.11
N ASN A 54 -2.71 0.09 7.26
CA ASN A 54 -3.54 0.12 8.46
C ASN A 54 -3.60 1.55 9.01
N ALA A 55 -4.80 2.07 9.23
CA ALA A 55 -4.99 3.44 9.71
C ALA A 55 -4.38 3.65 11.12
N ASP A 56 -4.50 2.65 12.01
CA ASP A 56 -3.96 2.74 13.37
C ASP A 56 -2.42 2.82 13.35
N GLU A 57 -1.79 2.09 12.43
CA GLU A 57 -0.34 2.15 12.25
C GLU A 57 0.09 3.50 11.66
N ILE A 58 -0.67 4.05 10.73
CA ILE A 58 -0.43 5.40 10.18
C ILE A 58 -0.57 6.45 11.29
N GLU A 59 -1.62 6.37 12.12
CA GLU A 59 -1.79 7.28 13.25
C GLU A 59 -0.59 7.23 14.20
N ARG A 60 -0.16 6.02 14.57
CA ARG A 60 1.00 5.82 15.42
C ARG A 60 2.27 6.43 14.81
N LYS A 61 2.55 6.15 13.53
CA LYS A 61 3.71 6.72 12.84
C LYS A 61 3.68 8.24 12.80
N LEU A 62 2.52 8.84 12.53
CA LEU A 62 2.36 10.30 12.53
C LEU A 62 2.65 10.91 13.91
N LYS A 63 2.23 10.25 14.99
CA LYS A 63 2.51 10.68 16.36
C LYS A 63 4.00 10.51 16.71
N ASP A 64 4.57 9.37 16.41
CA ASP A 64 5.97 9.02 16.74
C ASP A 64 6.98 9.86 15.95
N PHE A 65 6.65 10.26 14.73
CA PHE A 65 7.53 10.99 13.82
C PHE A 65 7.03 12.41 13.48
N GLU A 66 6.30 13.04 14.40
CA GLU A 66 5.86 14.44 14.31
C GLU A 66 5.20 14.82 12.97
N GLY A 67 4.31 13.97 12.49
CA GLY A 67 3.55 14.18 11.25
C GLY A 67 4.29 13.78 9.98
N THR A 68 5.38 13.03 10.06
CA THR A 68 6.07 12.51 8.88
C THR A 68 5.70 11.06 8.58
N LEU A 69 5.61 10.74 7.29
CA LEU A 69 5.28 9.41 6.80
C LEU A 69 6.10 9.08 5.55
N SER A 70 6.88 8.00 5.58
CA SER A 70 7.64 7.53 4.41
C SER A 70 6.72 6.85 3.41
N LEU A 71 6.44 7.49 2.29
CA LEU A 71 5.60 6.93 1.23
C LEU A 71 6.27 5.77 0.47
N PRO A 72 7.59 5.77 0.24
CA PRO A 72 8.28 4.60 -0.32
C PRO A 72 8.13 3.34 0.51
N GLU A 73 8.16 3.45 1.85
CA GLU A 73 7.90 2.31 2.76
C GLU A 73 6.46 1.78 2.61
N LEU A 74 5.54 2.63 2.18
CA LEU A 74 4.15 2.28 1.88
C LEU A 74 3.95 1.89 0.40
N GLY A 75 5.03 1.61 -0.33
CA GLY A 75 5.00 1.09 -1.70
C GLY A 75 4.74 2.11 -2.79
N ILE A 76 4.64 3.40 -2.47
CA ILE A 76 4.43 4.47 -3.46
C ILE A 76 5.76 4.83 -4.10
N SER A 77 5.85 4.76 -5.44
CA SER A 77 7.08 4.95 -6.20
C SER A 77 7.04 6.09 -7.23
N SER A 78 5.89 6.75 -7.37
CA SER A 78 5.75 7.90 -8.28
C SER A 78 6.54 9.13 -7.80
N LYS A 79 6.76 10.07 -8.70
CA LYS A 79 7.43 11.36 -8.39
C LYS A 79 6.68 12.09 -7.25
N PRO A 80 7.41 12.64 -6.24
CA PRO A 80 6.81 13.27 -5.07
C PRO A 80 5.73 14.33 -5.38
N SER A 81 5.99 15.21 -6.36
CA SER A 81 5.05 16.25 -6.74
C SER A 81 3.74 15.71 -7.36
N ALA A 82 3.82 14.60 -8.08
CA ALA A 82 2.63 13.94 -8.64
C ALA A 82 1.84 13.22 -7.54
N VAL A 83 2.53 12.62 -6.58
CA VAL A 83 1.92 11.97 -5.41
C VAL A 83 1.18 12.99 -4.57
N LEU A 84 1.81 14.10 -4.21
CA LEU A 84 1.19 15.16 -3.40
C LEU A 84 -0.11 15.65 -4.03
N ARG A 85 -0.08 16.04 -5.31
CA ARG A 85 -1.29 16.47 -6.02
C ARG A 85 -2.40 15.43 -6.01
N ARG A 86 -2.03 14.15 -6.08
CA ARG A 86 -3.01 13.08 -6.11
C ARG A 86 -3.61 12.81 -4.73
N LEU A 87 -2.80 12.84 -3.68
CA LEU A 87 -3.28 12.75 -2.31
C LEU A 87 -4.22 13.92 -1.98
N GLU A 88 -3.82 15.14 -2.30
CA GLU A 88 -4.66 16.34 -2.11
C GLU A 88 -5.98 16.23 -2.87
N LYS A 89 -5.95 15.76 -4.11
CA LYS A 89 -7.17 15.52 -4.89
C LYS A 89 -8.09 14.52 -4.19
N HIS A 90 -7.57 13.40 -3.71
CA HIS A 90 -8.38 12.41 -3.00
C HIS A 90 -8.98 12.97 -1.71
N ILE A 91 -8.22 13.76 -0.95
CA ILE A 91 -8.73 14.42 0.26
C ILE A 91 -9.80 15.45 -0.10
N LYS A 92 -9.58 16.23 -1.16
CA LYS A 92 -10.55 17.22 -1.64
C LYS A 92 -11.87 16.60 -2.07
N ASP A 93 -11.79 15.48 -2.79
CA ASP A 93 -12.95 14.78 -3.33
C ASP A 93 -13.66 13.87 -2.30
N SER A 94 -13.11 13.74 -1.09
CA SER A 94 -13.65 12.89 -0.03
C SER A 94 -14.74 13.60 0.78
N PRO A 95 -16.02 13.18 0.70
CA PRO A 95 -17.08 13.72 1.54
C PRO A 95 -16.80 13.51 3.04
N PHE A 96 -16.13 12.43 3.38
CA PHE A 96 -15.73 12.13 4.76
C PHE A 96 -14.68 13.12 5.27
N ALA A 97 -13.67 13.42 4.46
CA ALA A 97 -12.67 14.43 4.81
C ALA A 97 -13.30 15.84 4.97
N ALA A 98 -14.26 16.19 4.11
CA ALA A 98 -15.01 17.45 4.22
C ALA A 98 -15.80 17.54 5.53
N LYS A 99 -16.53 16.47 5.88
CA LYS A 99 -17.32 16.40 7.12
C LYS A 99 -16.44 16.55 8.37
N LEU A 100 -15.20 16.10 8.32
CA LEU A 100 -14.24 16.17 9.43
C LEU A 100 -13.38 17.44 9.42
N GLY A 101 -13.61 18.37 8.50
CA GLY A 101 -12.82 19.60 8.38
C GLY A 101 -11.36 19.37 7.94
N LEU A 102 -11.06 18.20 7.35
CA LEU A 102 -9.71 17.84 6.94
C LEU A 102 -9.25 18.51 5.63
N HIS A 103 -10.11 19.29 4.98
CA HIS A 103 -9.73 20.14 3.86
C HIS A 103 -8.66 21.18 4.26
N ARG A 104 -8.47 21.46 5.57
CA ARG A 104 -7.37 22.24 6.10
C ARG A 104 -5.97 21.69 5.75
N LEU A 105 -5.88 20.42 5.36
CA LEU A 105 -4.63 19.79 4.93
C LEU A 105 -4.20 20.24 3.53
N LEU A 106 -5.16 20.64 2.70
CA LEU A 106 -4.89 21.04 1.32
C LEU A 106 -3.98 22.26 1.27
N GLY A 107 -2.88 22.15 0.54
CA GLY A 107 -1.85 23.18 0.48
C GLY A 107 -0.93 23.27 1.71
N ASN A 108 -1.18 22.49 2.76
CA ASN A 108 -0.38 22.48 3.99
C ASN A 108 0.43 21.19 4.17
N MET A 109 0.24 20.21 3.29
CA MET A 109 1.08 19.02 3.21
C MET A 109 2.27 19.27 2.30
N THR A 110 3.39 18.64 2.60
CA THR A 110 4.59 18.69 1.73
C THR A 110 5.17 17.30 1.56
N ILE A 111 5.83 17.04 0.44
CA ILE A 111 6.62 15.83 0.22
C ILE A 111 8.02 16.25 -0.19
N ASP A 112 9.03 15.68 0.46
CA ASP A 112 10.42 15.94 0.12
C ASP A 112 10.89 15.10 -1.10
N LYS A 113 12.16 15.28 -1.48
CA LYS A 113 12.76 14.62 -2.66
C LYS A 113 12.86 13.10 -2.51
N VAL A 114 12.89 12.58 -1.29
CA VAL A 114 12.99 11.15 -1.00
C VAL A 114 11.62 10.52 -0.73
N GLY A 115 10.54 11.28 -0.82
CA GLY A 115 9.18 10.78 -0.71
C GLY A 115 8.64 10.75 0.72
N VAL A 116 9.20 11.54 1.64
CA VAL A 116 8.64 11.69 2.99
C VAL A 116 7.55 12.75 2.96
N LEU A 117 6.33 12.33 3.26
CA LEU A 117 5.17 13.19 3.43
C LEU A 117 5.20 13.85 4.80
N LYS A 118 5.04 15.16 4.86
CA LYS A 118 4.83 15.95 6.07
C LYS A 118 3.38 16.42 6.11
N VAL A 119 2.71 16.13 7.22
CA VAL A 119 1.30 16.44 7.44
C VAL A 119 1.17 17.30 8.71
N PRO A 120 0.39 18.40 8.70
CA PRO A 120 0.13 19.16 9.92
C PRO A 120 -0.84 18.41 10.84
N GLY A 121 -0.59 18.52 12.16
CA GLY A 121 -1.48 17.96 13.18
C GLY A 121 -2.82 18.70 13.33
N PRO A 122 -3.69 18.25 14.21
CA PRO A 122 -3.53 17.12 15.14
C PRO A 122 -3.54 15.74 14.43
N PHE A 123 -2.83 14.77 15.03
CA PHE A 123 -2.70 13.41 14.52
C PHE A 123 -3.69 12.49 15.24
N ASP A 124 -4.84 12.31 14.66
CA ASP A 124 -5.92 11.47 15.18
C ASP A 124 -6.30 10.34 14.21
N SER A 125 -7.17 9.46 14.66
CA SER A 125 -7.66 8.32 13.86
C SER A 125 -8.43 8.74 12.61
N TYR A 126 -9.05 9.91 12.61
CA TYR A 126 -9.78 10.43 11.45
C TYR A 126 -8.84 10.87 10.35
N LEU A 127 -7.80 11.63 10.71
CA LEU A 127 -6.72 11.99 9.79
C LEU A 127 -6.06 10.74 9.20
N ALA A 128 -5.70 9.78 10.05
CA ALA A 128 -5.07 8.53 9.64
C ALA A 128 -5.96 7.72 8.69
N THR A 129 -7.28 7.66 8.94
CA THR A 129 -8.23 6.99 8.06
C THR A 129 -8.30 7.63 6.68
N VAL A 130 -8.36 8.96 6.61
CA VAL A 130 -8.40 9.69 5.32
C VAL A 130 -7.08 9.52 4.56
N LEU A 131 -5.94 9.57 5.23
CA LEU A 131 -4.63 9.31 4.62
C LEU A 131 -4.51 7.86 4.14
N ALA A 132 -4.94 6.90 4.93
CA ALA A 132 -4.95 5.49 4.54
C ALA A 132 -5.78 5.27 3.27
N ASP A 133 -6.95 5.89 3.16
CA ASP A 133 -7.78 5.82 1.95
C ASP A 133 -7.09 6.46 0.73
N ALA A 134 -6.51 7.64 0.89
CA ALA A 134 -5.78 8.31 -0.18
C ALA A 134 -4.56 7.50 -0.65
N ILE A 135 -3.81 6.89 0.28
CA ILE A 135 -2.66 6.03 -0.02
C ILE A 135 -3.11 4.77 -0.76
N ARG A 136 -4.18 4.09 -0.31
CA ARG A 136 -4.73 2.91 -0.99
C ARG A 136 -5.14 3.21 -2.42
N ARG A 137 -5.81 4.33 -2.65
CA ARG A 137 -6.19 4.78 -4.00
C ARG A 137 -4.98 5.03 -4.87
N LYS A 138 -3.94 5.65 -4.30
CA LYS A 138 -2.69 5.87 -5.02
C LYS A 138 -1.98 4.56 -5.40
N LEU A 139 -1.95 3.57 -4.51
CA LEU A 139 -1.40 2.24 -4.78
C LEU A 139 -2.17 1.52 -5.89
N LEU A 140 -3.51 1.63 -5.91
CA LEU A 140 -4.33 1.10 -7.00
C LEU A 140 -3.98 1.75 -8.33
N GLU A 141 -3.82 3.07 -8.37
CA GLU A 141 -3.43 3.80 -9.59
C GLU A 141 -2.03 3.40 -10.10
N GLU A 142 -1.11 3.06 -9.20
CA GLU A 142 0.22 2.57 -9.54
C GLU A 142 0.25 1.07 -9.88
N GLY A 143 -0.88 0.37 -9.80
CA GLY A 143 -0.96 -1.07 -10.03
C GLY A 143 -0.16 -1.88 -9.02
N LYS A 144 -0.08 -1.43 -7.77
CA LYS A 144 0.68 -2.10 -6.71
C LYS A 144 -0.16 -3.16 -6.00
N ALA A 145 0.48 -4.26 -5.64
CA ALA A 145 -0.11 -5.24 -4.73
C ALA A 145 -0.01 -4.72 -3.29
N PHE A 146 -1.10 -4.77 -2.55
CA PHE A 146 -1.11 -4.40 -1.14
C PHE A 146 -2.22 -5.09 -0.37
N THR A 147 -2.09 -5.10 0.95
CA THR A 147 -3.10 -5.59 1.89
C THR A 147 -3.54 -4.42 2.75
N PHE A 148 -4.82 -4.32 3.07
CA PHE A 148 -5.29 -3.37 4.05
C PHE A 148 -6.26 -4.00 5.04
N GLU A 149 -6.33 -3.40 6.21
CA GLU A 149 -7.28 -3.76 7.26
C GLU A 149 -8.45 -2.79 7.27
N THR A 150 -9.64 -3.33 7.50
CA THR A 150 -10.85 -2.54 7.73
C THR A 150 -11.67 -3.15 8.85
N VAL A 151 -12.27 -2.30 9.66
CA VAL A 151 -13.24 -2.71 10.68
C VAL A 151 -14.62 -2.65 10.04
N MET A 152 -15.30 -3.79 9.98
CA MET A 152 -16.73 -3.81 9.67
C MET A 152 -17.48 -3.53 10.98
N SER A 153 -17.91 -2.30 11.18
CA SER A 153 -18.92 -2.00 12.19
C SER A 153 -20.28 -2.32 11.59
N SER A 154 -21.07 -3.17 12.27
CA SER A 154 -22.48 -3.28 11.97
C SER A 154 -23.11 -1.89 12.22
N ARG A 155 -23.91 -1.42 11.28
CA ARG A 155 -24.85 -0.34 11.58
C ARG A 155 -26.01 -0.99 12.34
N ASP A 156 -26.08 -0.71 13.62
CA ASP A 156 -27.32 -0.88 14.37
C ASP A 156 -28.28 0.23 13.96
#